data_2dc09dff48bd08bcdc0c9fefa524fa29
#
_entry.id   2dc09dff48bd08bcdc0c9fefa524fa29
#
_cell.length_a   1.000
_cell.length_b   1.000
_cell.length_c   1.000
_cell.angle_alpha   90.00
_cell.angle_beta   90.00
_cell.angle_gamma   90.00
#
_symmetry.space_group_name_H-M   'P 1'
#
loop_
_entity.id
_entity.type
_entity.pdbx_description
1 polymer ?
#
loop_
_entity_poly.entity_id
_entity_poly.type
_entity_poly.pdbx_seq_one_letter_code
_entity_poly.pdbx_strand_id
1 'polypeptide(L)'
;MLETYNRYNIDRIHELFQEWKEQYWDNPNYNLRQLKKITVVYDGVPVKIYSQRYELFLRNTTCVKCGLMASYYKLEKQPTSQRYHFNLYGIKDDKEILFTKDHIIPKSRGGGSQMRNYQTMCVLCNVAKGNMLVRHRKK
;
A
#
# COMPACT_ATOMS: atom_id res chain seq x y z
N MET A 1 -2.65 12.91 -12.77
CA MET A 1 -2.34 13.56 -11.48
C MET A 1 -3.32 13.12 -10.42
N LEU A 2 -2.84 12.73 -9.25
CA LEU A 2 -3.71 12.33 -8.14
C LEU A 2 -4.33 13.54 -7.46
N GLU A 3 -5.58 13.39 -7.04
CA GLU A 3 -6.27 14.38 -6.22
C GLU A 3 -6.19 13.93 -4.77
N THR A 4 -5.63 14.77 -3.91
CA THR A 4 -5.49 14.49 -2.49
C THR A 4 -6.64 15.10 -1.73
N TYR A 5 -7.34 14.28 -0.94
CA TYR A 5 -8.39 14.76 -0.05
C TYR A 5 -7.82 15.22 1.29
N ASN A 6 -6.99 14.37 1.92
CA ASN A 6 -6.45 14.67 3.24
C ASN A 6 -5.24 13.75 3.52
N ARG A 7 -4.54 14.07 4.62
CA ARG A 7 -3.39 13.34 5.10
C ARG A 7 -3.64 12.84 6.51
N TYR A 8 -3.15 11.64 6.83
CA TYR A 8 -3.48 10.96 8.08
C TYR A 8 -2.25 10.32 8.71
N ASN A 9 -2.26 10.28 10.03
CA ASN A 9 -1.28 9.56 10.83
C ASN A 9 -1.35 8.06 10.51
N ILE A 10 -0.18 7.41 10.44
CA ILE A 10 -0.09 5.97 10.11
C ILE A 10 -0.88 5.13 11.11
N ASP A 11 -0.74 5.39 12.41
CA ASP A 11 -1.40 4.57 13.43
C ASP A 11 -2.92 4.64 13.32
N ARG A 12 -3.45 5.83 13.02
CA ARG A 12 -4.89 6.00 12.82
C ARG A 12 -5.41 5.13 11.67
N ILE A 13 -4.68 5.12 10.57
CA ILE A 13 -5.11 4.35 9.40
C ILE A 13 -4.87 2.85 9.61
N HIS A 14 -3.84 2.47 10.34
CA HIS A 14 -3.61 1.06 10.66
C HIS A 14 -4.70 0.52 11.60
N GLU A 15 -5.21 1.32 12.51
CA GLU A 15 -6.38 0.94 13.32
C GLU A 15 -7.59 0.69 12.41
N LEU A 16 -7.80 1.58 11.44
CA LEU A 16 -8.88 1.43 10.46
C LEU A 16 -8.69 0.15 9.63
N PHE A 17 -7.47 -0.12 9.16
CA PHE A 17 -7.18 -1.33 8.40
C PHE A 17 -7.45 -2.58 9.23
N GLN A 18 -7.12 -2.57 10.53
CA GLN A 18 -7.41 -3.70 11.41
C GLN A 18 -8.91 -3.93 11.53
N GLU A 19 -9.70 -2.87 11.67
CA GLU A 19 -11.16 -2.98 11.68
C GLU A 19 -11.69 -3.59 10.40
N TRP A 20 -11.20 -3.10 9.25
CA TRP A 20 -11.61 -3.60 7.94
C TRP A 20 -11.15 -5.05 7.74
N LYS A 21 -9.97 -5.39 8.23
CA LYS A 21 -9.45 -6.76 8.15
C LYS A 21 -10.38 -7.72 8.88
N GLU A 22 -10.76 -7.41 10.09
CA GLU A 22 -11.69 -8.24 10.87
C GLU A 22 -13.07 -8.30 10.24
N GLN A 23 -13.59 -7.19 9.80
CA GLN A 23 -14.96 -7.09 9.30
C GLN A 23 -15.10 -7.61 7.87
N TYR A 24 -14.10 -7.39 7.03
CA TYR A 24 -14.18 -7.69 5.60
C TYR A 24 -13.10 -8.63 5.09
N TRP A 25 -11.82 -8.32 5.30
CA TRP A 25 -10.74 -9.04 4.62
C TRP A 25 -10.64 -10.49 5.06
N ASP A 26 -10.78 -10.76 6.34
CA ASP A 26 -10.71 -12.11 6.91
C ASP A 26 -12.08 -12.81 6.93
N ASN A 27 -13.13 -12.13 6.49
CA ASN A 27 -14.47 -12.67 6.48
C ASN A 27 -14.63 -13.65 5.31
N PRO A 28 -14.91 -14.96 5.58
CA PRO A 28 -14.99 -15.95 4.52
C PRO A 28 -16.17 -15.76 3.56
N ASN A 29 -17.10 -14.86 3.88
CA ASN A 29 -18.22 -14.54 3.00
C ASN A 29 -17.83 -13.65 1.84
N TYR A 30 -16.62 -13.07 1.84
CA TYR A 30 -16.13 -12.22 0.76
C TYR A 30 -14.92 -12.85 0.08
N ASN A 31 -14.94 -12.92 -1.25
CA ASN A 31 -13.75 -13.26 -2.01
C ASN A 31 -13.00 -11.97 -2.41
N LEU A 32 -11.82 -12.13 -2.98
CA LEU A 32 -10.96 -10.99 -3.33
C LEU A 32 -11.66 -10.04 -4.32
N ARG A 33 -12.39 -10.58 -5.29
CA ARG A 33 -13.09 -9.77 -6.27
C ARG A 33 -14.15 -8.89 -5.61
N GLN A 34 -14.89 -9.46 -4.65
CA GLN A 34 -15.90 -8.72 -3.90
C GLN A 34 -15.27 -7.64 -3.04
N LEU A 35 -14.18 -7.95 -2.34
CA LEU A 35 -13.48 -6.99 -1.49
C LEU A 35 -13.04 -5.76 -2.27
N LYS A 36 -12.57 -5.95 -3.50
CA LYS A 36 -12.10 -4.84 -4.34
C LYS A 36 -13.22 -3.89 -4.77
N LYS A 37 -14.47 -4.34 -4.68
CA LYS A 37 -15.64 -3.53 -5.09
C LYS A 37 -16.33 -2.85 -3.93
N ILE A 38 -16.02 -3.22 -2.69
CA ILE A 38 -16.67 -2.64 -1.53
C ILE A 38 -16.17 -1.21 -1.33
N THR A 39 -17.12 -0.32 -1.11
CA THR A 39 -16.84 1.09 -0.84
C THR A 39 -17.51 1.46 0.48
N VAL A 40 -16.78 2.17 1.31
CA VAL A 40 -17.34 2.75 2.55
C VAL A 40 -17.11 4.25 2.53
N VAL A 41 -17.85 4.96 3.35
CA VAL A 41 -17.63 6.38 3.55
C VAL A 41 -16.67 6.53 4.74
N TYR A 42 -15.56 7.17 4.52
CA TYR A 42 -14.61 7.51 5.57
C TYR A 42 -14.26 8.99 5.47
N ASP A 43 -14.39 9.68 6.58
CA ASP A 43 -14.09 11.11 6.64
C ASP A 43 -14.87 11.90 5.57
N GLY A 44 -16.08 11.44 5.25
CA GLY A 44 -17.00 12.11 4.34
C GLY A 44 -16.84 11.76 2.85
N VAL A 45 -15.92 10.86 2.48
CA VAL A 45 -15.69 10.52 1.07
C VAL A 45 -15.72 9.01 0.85
N PRO A 46 -16.04 8.57 -0.39
CA PRO A 46 -16.07 7.15 -0.71
C PRO A 46 -14.67 6.59 -0.84
N VAL A 47 -14.38 5.51 -0.12
CA VAL A 47 -13.05 4.93 -0.01
C VAL A 47 -13.09 3.43 -0.30
N LYS A 48 -12.10 2.94 -1.02
CA LYS A 48 -11.86 1.51 -1.19
C LYS A 48 -11.41 0.91 0.14
N ILE A 49 -12.05 -0.21 0.53
CA ILE A 49 -11.70 -0.86 1.80
C ILE A 49 -10.57 -1.87 1.65
N TYR A 50 -10.18 -2.21 0.43
CA TYR A 50 -9.19 -3.27 0.24
C TYR A 50 -8.20 -2.95 -0.86
N SER A 51 -6.95 -3.28 -0.56
CA SER A 51 -5.85 -3.35 -1.51
C SER A 51 -4.80 -4.27 -0.89
N GLN A 52 -4.10 -5.03 -1.70
CA GLN A 52 -2.96 -5.82 -1.20
C GLN A 52 -1.90 -4.92 -0.56
N ARG A 53 -1.80 -3.68 -1.02
CA ARG A 53 -0.89 -2.70 -0.41
C ARG A 53 -1.28 -2.39 1.04
N TYR A 54 -2.59 -2.33 1.34
CA TYR A 54 -3.05 -2.11 2.72
C TYR A 54 -2.55 -3.25 3.63
N GLU A 55 -2.70 -4.49 3.19
CA GLU A 55 -2.24 -5.63 3.98
C GLU A 55 -0.71 -5.61 4.15
N LEU A 56 0.00 -5.30 3.08
CA LEU A 56 1.47 -5.26 3.11
C LEU A 56 1.96 -4.17 4.06
N PHE A 57 1.41 -2.95 3.93
CA PHE A 57 1.85 -1.82 4.74
C PHE A 57 1.45 -1.97 6.20
N LEU A 58 0.36 -2.69 6.47
CA LEU A 58 0.00 -3.03 7.85
C LEU A 58 1.10 -3.86 8.53
N ARG A 59 1.84 -4.64 7.75
CA ARG A 59 2.94 -5.47 8.24
C ARG A 59 4.27 -4.73 8.31
N ASN A 60 4.53 -3.85 7.34
CA ASN A 60 5.81 -3.15 7.26
C ASN A 60 5.69 -1.83 6.50
N THR A 61 6.11 -0.74 7.12
CA THR A 61 6.10 0.60 6.53
C THR A 61 7.50 1.15 6.30
N THR A 62 8.49 0.28 6.29
CA THR A 62 9.89 0.65 6.02
C THR A 62 10.35 0.04 4.71
N CYS A 63 11.00 0.82 3.87
CA CYS A 63 11.56 0.31 2.61
C CYS A 63 12.60 -0.78 2.91
N VAL A 64 12.41 -1.97 2.35
CA VAL A 64 13.32 -3.10 2.58
C VAL A 64 14.70 -2.87 1.96
N LYS A 65 14.81 -1.97 1.00
CA LYS A 65 16.08 -1.71 0.30
C LYS A 65 16.89 -0.61 0.96
N CYS A 66 16.32 0.59 1.13
CA CYS A 66 17.08 1.74 1.62
C CYS A 66 16.80 2.08 3.08
N GLY A 67 15.78 1.49 3.68
CA GLY A 67 15.45 1.74 5.10
C GLY A 67 14.64 3.01 5.33
N LEU A 68 14.17 3.69 4.28
CA LEU A 68 13.30 4.85 4.45
C LEU A 68 12.06 4.44 5.22
N MET A 69 11.75 5.15 6.29
CA MET A 69 10.54 4.91 7.09
C MET A 69 9.41 5.79 6.58
N ALA A 70 8.22 5.23 6.45
CA ALA A 70 7.05 5.99 6.04
C ALA A 70 6.66 7.00 7.11
N SER A 71 6.04 8.10 6.66
CA SER A 71 5.66 9.22 7.53
C SER A 71 4.16 9.35 7.73
N TYR A 72 3.36 9.10 6.69
CA TYR A 72 1.91 9.29 6.75
C TYR A 72 1.22 8.63 5.56
N TYR A 73 -0.10 8.52 5.65
CA TYR A 73 -0.95 8.17 4.51
C TYR A 73 -1.60 9.42 3.95
N LYS A 74 -1.83 9.40 2.64
CA LYS A 74 -2.71 10.37 1.98
C LYS A 74 -3.89 9.63 1.39
N LEU A 75 -5.06 10.23 1.48
CA LEU A 75 -6.27 9.71 0.84
C LEU A 75 -6.39 10.38 -0.52
N GLU A 76 -6.25 9.60 -1.58
CA GLU A 76 -6.10 10.12 -2.94
C GLU A 76 -6.90 9.32 -3.94
N LYS A 77 -7.22 9.95 -5.08
CA LYS A 77 -7.84 9.27 -6.19
C LYS A 77 -7.35 9.84 -7.52
N GLN A 78 -7.47 9.04 -8.59
CA GLN A 78 -7.31 9.56 -9.93
C GLN A 78 -8.50 10.46 -10.24
N PRO A 79 -8.34 11.52 -11.06
CA PRO A 79 -9.45 12.41 -11.41
C PRO A 79 -10.64 11.67 -12.02
N THR A 80 -10.41 10.57 -12.72
CA THR A 80 -11.45 9.77 -13.35
C THR A 80 -12.09 8.74 -12.43
N SER A 81 -11.55 8.53 -11.25
CA SER A 81 -12.08 7.58 -10.27
C SER A 81 -13.11 8.25 -9.37
N GLN A 82 -14.10 7.49 -8.92
CA GLN A 82 -15.10 7.96 -7.98
C GLN A 82 -14.75 7.62 -6.54
N ARG A 83 -13.70 6.80 -6.34
CA ARG A 83 -13.33 6.33 -5.00
C ARG A 83 -11.89 6.71 -4.69
N TYR A 84 -11.67 7.07 -3.42
CA TYR A 84 -10.34 7.34 -2.89
C TYR A 84 -9.71 6.05 -2.38
N HIS A 85 -8.39 6.05 -2.27
CA HIS A 85 -7.65 4.98 -1.63
C HIS A 85 -6.48 5.58 -0.85
N PHE A 86 -5.97 4.83 0.11
CA PHE A 86 -4.85 5.27 0.92
C PHE A 86 -3.53 4.95 0.22
N ASN A 87 -2.67 5.96 0.12
CA ASN A 87 -1.30 5.82 -0.35
C ASN A 87 -0.34 6.18 0.78
N LEU A 88 0.74 5.43 0.90
CA LEU A 88 1.73 5.60 1.95
C LEU A 88 2.92 6.40 1.40
N TYR A 89 3.39 7.36 2.19
CA TYR A 89 4.49 8.24 1.80
C TYR A 89 5.53 8.35 2.90
N GLY A 90 6.78 8.52 2.49
CA GLY A 90 7.86 8.94 3.36
C GLY A 90 8.44 10.26 2.87
N ILE A 91 9.34 10.83 3.64
CA ILE A 91 10.01 12.09 3.30
C ILE A 91 11.50 11.84 3.16
N LYS A 92 12.07 12.24 2.03
CA LYS A 92 13.50 12.15 1.78
C LYS A 92 13.94 13.42 1.06
N ASP A 93 14.93 14.10 1.65
CA ASP A 93 15.42 15.37 1.10
C ASP A 93 14.28 16.36 0.84
N ASP A 94 13.37 16.48 1.81
CA ASP A 94 12.20 17.37 1.77
C ASP A 94 11.17 17.03 0.69
N LYS A 95 11.28 15.86 0.08
CA LYS A 95 10.33 15.41 -0.94
C LYS A 95 9.51 14.22 -0.46
N GLU A 96 8.26 14.19 -0.88
CA GLU A 96 7.40 13.04 -0.64
C GLU A 96 7.82 11.89 -1.56
N ILE A 97 8.01 10.72 -0.96
CA ILE A 97 8.37 9.51 -1.70
C ILE A 97 7.26 8.48 -1.50
N LEU A 98 6.63 8.07 -2.58
CA LEU A 98 5.56 7.07 -2.55
C LEU A 98 6.13 5.70 -2.20
N PHE A 99 5.42 4.97 -1.36
CA PHE A 99 5.72 3.57 -1.08
C PHE A 99 4.92 2.68 -2.03
N THR A 100 5.52 1.58 -2.44
CA THR A 100 4.97 0.66 -3.42
C THR A 100 5.00 -0.77 -2.91
N LYS A 101 4.22 -1.61 -3.57
CA LYS A 101 4.24 -3.05 -3.39
C LYS A 101 5.14 -3.62 -4.48
N ASP A 102 6.24 -4.23 -4.07
CA ASP A 102 7.19 -4.81 -5.00
C ASP A 102 7.16 -6.33 -4.95
N HIS A 103 7.31 -6.97 -6.10
CA HIS A 103 7.43 -8.43 -6.17
C HIS A 103 8.85 -8.83 -5.77
N ILE A 104 8.98 -9.70 -4.76
CA ILE A 104 10.28 -10.22 -4.34
C ILE A 104 10.91 -10.96 -5.51
N ILE A 105 10.15 -11.89 -6.09
CA ILE A 105 10.51 -12.53 -7.35
C ILE A 105 9.67 -11.87 -8.43
N PRO A 106 10.29 -11.18 -9.40
CA PRO A 106 9.55 -10.48 -10.45
C PRO A 106 8.66 -11.44 -11.25
N LYS A 107 7.54 -10.93 -11.74
CA LYS A 107 6.64 -11.69 -12.61
C LYS A 107 7.38 -12.28 -13.81
N SER A 108 8.27 -11.51 -14.40
CA SER A 108 9.07 -11.93 -15.56
C SER A 108 10.00 -13.12 -15.24
N ARG A 109 10.20 -13.40 -13.95
CA ARG A 109 11.02 -14.53 -13.47
C ARG A 109 10.19 -15.60 -12.77
N GLY A 110 8.87 -15.61 -13.00
CA GLY A 110 7.98 -16.62 -12.43
C GLY A 110 7.38 -16.27 -11.07
N GLY A 111 7.53 -15.04 -10.62
CA GLY A 111 6.97 -14.61 -9.34
C GLY A 111 5.45 -14.56 -9.34
N GLY A 112 4.84 -15.04 -8.27
CA GLY A 112 3.39 -15.05 -8.10
C GLY A 112 2.86 -13.77 -7.47
N SER A 113 1.53 -13.71 -7.36
CA SER A 113 0.81 -12.56 -6.80
C SER A 113 0.28 -12.82 -5.39
N GLN A 114 0.95 -13.68 -4.64
CA GLN A 114 0.61 -14.00 -3.26
C GLN A 114 1.34 -13.03 -2.33
N MET A 115 0.73 -12.75 -1.19
CA MET A 115 1.28 -11.79 -0.22
C MET A 115 2.72 -12.12 0.20
N ARG A 116 3.08 -13.39 0.29
CA ARG A 116 4.44 -13.80 0.64
C ARG A 116 5.48 -13.40 -0.40
N ASN A 117 5.06 -13.06 -1.62
CA ASN A 117 5.95 -12.61 -2.70
C ASN A 117 6.01 -11.09 -2.82
N TYR A 118 5.44 -10.36 -1.86
CA TYR A 118 5.47 -8.91 -1.88
C TYR A 118 6.33 -8.37 -0.76
N GLN A 119 6.93 -7.22 -1.01
CA GLN A 119 7.70 -6.49 -0.02
C GLN A 119 7.46 -4.99 -0.17
N THR A 120 7.60 -4.28 0.94
CA THR A 120 7.46 -2.83 0.97
C THR A 120 8.71 -2.19 0.42
N MET A 121 8.55 -1.35 -0.58
CA MET A 121 9.68 -0.66 -1.20
C MET A 121 9.26 0.74 -1.62
N CYS A 122 10.11 1.73 -1.35
CA CYS A 122 9.84 3.07 -1.84
C CYS A 122 9.96 3.09 -3.36
N VAL A 123 9.28 4.03 -4.00
CA VAL A 123 9.24 4.09 -5.47
C VAL A 123 10.62 4.25 -6.08
N LEU A 124 11.52 4.98 -5.41
CA LEU A 124 12.88 5.18 -5.93
C LEU A 124 13.65 3.87 -6.03
N CYS A 125 13.57 3.05 -4.98
CA CYS A 125 14.23 1.74 -4.97
C CYS A 125 13.55 0.77 -5.92
N ASN A 126 12.22 0.83 -6.02
CA ASN A 126 11.47 -0.05 -6.90
C ASN A 126 11.80 0.21 -8.37
N VAL A 127 11.85 1.48 -8.77
CA VAL A 127 12.23 1.85 -10.13
C VAL A 127 13.67 1.43 -10.43
N ALA A 128 14.59 1.67 -9.48
CA ALA A 128 15.99 1.29 -9.66
C ALA A 128 16.18 -0.23 -9.78
N LYS A 129 15.35 -0.99 -9.07
CA LYS A 129 15.39 -2.46 -9.12
C LYS A 129 14.98 -2.99 -10.50
N GLY A 130 13.94 -2.40 -11.11
CA GLY A 130 13.35 -2.95 -12.32
C GLY A 130 12.90 -4.38 -12.12
N ASN A 131 13.38 -5.32 -12.94
CA ASN A 131 13.06 -6.74 -12.83
C ASN A 131 14.18 -7.58 -12.21
N MET A 132 15.12 -6.94 -11.52
CA MET A 132 16.19 -7.64 -10.83
C MET A 132 15.69 -8.17 -9.49
N LEU A 133 16.35 -9.22 -8.99
CA LEU A 133 16.13 -9.68 -7.62
C LEU A 133 16.88 -8.77 -6.67
N VAL A 134 16.20 -8.37 -5.58
CA VAL A 134 16.81 -7.54 -4.54
C VAL A 134 16.89 -8.36 -3.26
N ARG A 135 18.09 -8.53 -2.74
CA ARG A 135 18.28 -9.15 -1.45
C ARG A 135 17.94 -8.17 -0.36
N HIS A 136 17.36 -8.68 0.72
CA HIS A 136 17.16 -7.86 1.90
C HIS A 136 18.50 -7.39 2.42
N ARG A 137 18.50 -6.22 3.06
CA ARG A 137 19.72 -5.65 3.62
C ARG A 137 20.33 -6.61 4.62
N LYS A 138 21.63 -6.83 4.49
CA LYS A 138 22.38 -7.59 5.48
C LYS A 138 22.57 -6.76 6.72
N LYS A 139 22.57 -7.42 7.84
CA LYS A 139 22.84 -6.76 9.11
C LYS A 139 24.31 -6.80 9.40
#